data_71dd5014abb2cab6cad48c202bb0097d
#
_entry.id   71dd5014abb2cab6cad48c202bb0097d
#
_cell.length_a   1.000
_cell.length_b   1.000
_cell.length_c   1.000
_cell.angle_alpha   90.00
_cell.angle_beta   90.00
_cell.angle_gamma   90.00
#
_symmetry.space_group_name_H-M   'P 1'
#
loop_
_entity.id
_entity.type
_entity.pdbx_description
1 polymer ?
#
loop_
_entity_poly.entity_id
_entity_poly.type
_entity_poly.pdbx_seq_one_letter_code
_entity_poly.pdbx_strand_id
1 'polypeptide(L)'
;TPGIRVAIPSTPEDIAGLFWAAIQDDDPTLLLIPKHIFRVRMPVQAYRAIPFGKAAVRREGTDVTVVAWGNTLELAFQAAEQFAQQGVSLEIIDPRTLVPFDWETVEGSLAKTGRLVVIHEDNRTCGFGQAIIAEMTSIPERFNLLLSPPQLVARYDVHIPFCPELEYAVLPDLARVMRAIQTTLE
;
A
#
# COMPACT_ATOMS: atom_id res chain seq x y z
N THR A 1 -13.04 -11.10 7.84
CA THR A 1 -14.13 -11.32 8.81
C THR A 1 -14.86 -10.00 9.02
N PRO A 2 -16.17 -9.93 8.71
CA PRO A 2 -16.96 -8.72 8.95
C PRO A 2 -16.95 -8.33 10.43
N GLY A 3 -16.99 -7.02 10.71
CA GLY A 3 -17.02 -6.49 12.07
C GLY A 3 -15.66 -6.36 12.78
N ILE A 4 -14.55 -6.64 12.06
CA ILE A 4 -13.20 -6.43 12.57
C ILE A 4 -12.52 -5.35 11.70
N ARG A 5 -11.96 -4.33 12.34
CA ARG A 5 -11.09 -3.37 11.67
C ARG A 5 -9.70 -3.98 11.45
N VAL A 6 -9.06 -3.66 10.33
CA VAL A 6 -7.70 -4.13 10.04
C VAL A 6 -6.84 -2.94 9.66
N ALA A 7 -5.77 -2.71 10.40
CA ALA A 7 -4.81 -1.64 10.14
C ALA A 7 -3.38 -2.19 10.06
N ILE A 8 -2.61 -1.66 9.12
CA ILE A 8 -1.20 -2.00 8.91
C ILE A 8 -0.41 -0.70 8.80
N PRO A 9 0.16 -0.22 9.91
CA PRO A 9 0.97 1.00 9.89
C PRO A 9 2.25 0.81 9.08
N SER A 10 2.70 1.87 8.41
CA SER A 10 3.95 1.87 7.65
C SER A 10 5.04 2.74 8.30
N THR A 11 4.68 3.55 9.29
CA THR A 11 5.60 4.43 10.03
C THR A 11 5.37 4.34 11.54
N PRO A 12 6.36 4.71 12.38
CA PRO A 12 6.16 4.78 13.82
C PRO A 12 5.04 5.73 14.26
N GLU A 13 4.84 6.82 13.51
CA GLU A 13 3.75 7.77 13.75
C GLU A 13 2.38 7.13 13.51
N ASP A 14 2.25 6.34 12.43
CA ASP A 14 1.03 5.60 12.14
C ASP A 14 0.74 4.55 13.23
N ILE A 15 1.78 3.88 13.77
CA ILE A 15 1.60 2.93 14.87
C ILE A 15 0.92 3.64 16.04
N ALA A 16 1.49 4.76 16.48
CA ALA A 16 0.97 5.48 17.63
C ALA A 16 -0.45 6.02 17.38
N GLY A 17 -0.67 6.62 16.20
CA GLY A 17 -1.96 7.23 15.85
C GLY A 17 -3.09 6.20 15.65
N LEU A 18 -2.81 5.08 14.97
CA LEU A 18 -3.79 4.01 14.75
C LEU A 18 -4.05 3.22 16.03
N PHE A 19 -3.01 2.97 16.86
CA PHE A 19 -3.17 2.31 18.14
C PHE A 19 -4.04 3.14 19.09
N TRP A 20 -3.81 4.46 19.12
CA TRP A 20 -4.63 5.37 19.91
C TRP A 20 -6.08 5.43 19.40
N ALA A 21 -6.29 5.43 18.08
CA ALA A 21 -7.63 5.33 17.52
C ALA A 21 -8.32 4.01 17.88
N ALA A 22 -7.59 2.88 17.86
CA ALA A 22 -8.11 1.57 18.21
C ALA A 22 -8.54 1.48 19.69
N ILE A 23 -7.83 2.15 20.60
CA ILE A 23 -8.21 2.18 22.02
C ILE A 23 -9.52 2.98 22.23
N GLN A 24 -9.77 3.99 21.41
CA GLN A 24 -10.94 4.86 21.51
C GLN A 24 -12.15 4.35 20.74
N ASP A 25 -11.98 3.28 19.94
CA ASP A 25 -13.03 2.69 19.10
C ASP A 25 -13.73 1.54 19.85
N ASP A 26 -15.04 1.39 19.64
CA ASP A 26 -15.84 0.31 20.25
C ASP A 26 -15.74 -1.00 19.47
N ASP A 27 -15.26 -0.98 18.21
CA ASP A 27 -15.13 -2.17 17.36
C ASP A 27 -13.77 -2.87 17.57
N PRO A 28 -13.72 -4.21 17.49
CA PRO A 28 -12.46 -4.94 17.59
C PRO A 28 -11.52 -4.59 16.43
N THR A 29 -10.27 -4.31 16.74
CA THR A 29 -9.25 -3.92 15.76
C THR A 29 -8.09 -4.90 15.75
N LEU A 30 -7.73 -5.38 14.55
CA LEU A 30 -6.51 -6.10 14.27
C LEU A 30 -5.45 -5.11 13.75
N LEU A 31 -4.42 -4.85 14.59
CA LEU A 31 -3.30 -3.98 14.22
C LEU A 31 -2.07 -4.85 13.91
N LEU A 32 -1.71 -4.96 12.62
CA LEU A 32 -0.58 -5.74 12.14
C LEU A 32 0.64 -4.84 12.00
N ILE A 33 1.53 -4.86 12.99
CA ILE A 33 2.70 -3.97 13.02
C ILE A 33 3.93 -4.68 12.44
N PRO A 34 4.50 -4.19 11.32
CA PRO A 34 5.74 -4.72 10.78
C PRO A 34 6.91 -4.57 11.74
N LYS A 35 7.64 -5.66 12.01
CA LYS A 35 8.68 -5.68 13.06
C LYS A 35 9.83 -4.71 12.84
N HIS A 36 10.20 -4.43 11.60
CA HIS A 36 11.32 -3.52 11.31
C HIS A 36 11.03 -2.08 11.74
N ILE A 37 9.75 -1.65 11.76
CA ILE A 37 9.37 -0.29 12.18
C ILE A 37 9.71 -0.04 13.66
N PHE A 38 9.72 -1.07 14.52
CA PHE A 38 10.08 -0.91 15.93
C PHE A 38 11.52 -0.38 16.16
N ARG A 39 12.38 -0.48 15.17
CA ARG A 39 13.76 0.00 15.25
C ARG A 39 13.96 1.37 14.63
N VAL A 40 12.95 1.92 13.99
CA VAL A 40 13.01 3.25 13.38
C VAL A 40 12.92 4.30 14.47
N ARG A 41 13.93 5.17 14.53
CA ARG A 41 13.93 6.31 15.47
C ARG A 41 13.24 7.50 14.82
N MET A 42 12.39 8.15 15.58
CA MET A 42 11.75 9.40 15.18
C MET A 42 11.76 10.40 16.34
N PRO A 43 11.68 11.70 16.04
CA PRO A 43 11.54 12.72 17.08
C PRO A 43 10.28 12.46 17.91
N VAL A 44 10.39 12.72 19.22
CA VAL A 44 9.22 12.69 20.11
C VAL A 44 8.30 13.85 19.75
N GLN A 45 7.06 13.54 19.43
CA GLN A 45 6.02 14.53 19.11
C GLN A 45 4.69 14.14 19.75
N ALA A 46 3.77 15.09 19.83
CA ALA A 46 2.42 14.78 20.29
C ALA A 46 1.70 13.91 19.25
N TYR A 47 1.27 12.74 19.67
CA TYR A 47 0.51 11.84 18.82
C TYR A 47 -0.96 12.26 18.78
N ARG A 48 -1.56 12.13 17.61
CA ARG A 48 -3.01 12.28 17.42
C ARG A 48 -3.58 10.98 16.89
N ALA A 49 -4.83 10.68 17.26
CA ALA A 49 -5.54 9.57 16.68
C ALA A 49 -5.61 9.74 15.15
N ILE A 50 -5.30 8.67 14.43
CA ILE A 50 -5.46 8.60 12.98
C ILE A 50 -6.78 7.89 12.71
N PRO A 51 -7.76 8.54 12.05
CA PRO A 51 -9.04 7.91 11.77
C PRO A 51 -8.87 6.68 10.89
N PHE A 52 -9.60 5.60 11.20
CA PHE A 52 -9.70 4.46 10.29
C PHE A 52 -10.37 4.86 8.96
N GLY A 53 -9.97 4.21 7.86
CA GLY A 53 -10.49 4.53 6.53
C GLY A 53 -9.97 5.82 5.95
N LYS A 54 -8.82 6.31 6.43
CA LYS A 54 -8.13 7.48 5.86
C LYS A 54 -6.70 7.13 5.48
N ALA A 55 -6.45 7.11 4.17
CA ALA A 55 -5.13 6.90 3.59
C ALA A 55 -4.23 8.13 3.77
N ALA A 56 -2.93 7.95 3.56
CA ALA A 56 -1.96 9.02 3.47
C ALA A 56 -1.38 9.06 2.05
N VAL A 57 -1.45 10.21 1.40
CA VAL A 57 -0.62 10.49 0.23
C VAL A 57 0.79 10.78 0.74
N ARG A 58 1.69 9.82 0.56
CA ARG A 58 3.09 9.90 1.04
C ARG A 58 3.99 10.65 0.07
N ARG A 59 3.60 10.66 -1.20
CA ARG A 59 4.26 11.40 -2.27
C ARG A 59 3.20 11.77 -3.31
N GLU A 60 3.15 13.04 -3.66
CA GLU A 60 2.33 13.52 -4.79
C GLU A 60 2.96 13.11 -6.11
N GLY A 61 2.11 12.80 -7.10
CA GLY A 61 2.54 12.43 -8.44
C GLY A 61 1.41 12.55 -9.47
N THR A 62 1.74 12.38 -10.75
CA THR A 62 0.80 12.63 -11.86
C THR A 62 0.71 11.49 -12.87
N ASP A 63 1.63 10.51 -12.86
CA ASP A 63 1.72 9.55 -13.95
C ASP A 63 1.28 8.13 -13.56
N VAL A 64 1.53 7.69 -12.32
CA VAL A 64 1.14 6.37 -11.83
C VAL A 64 0.75 6.45 -10.36
N THR A 65 -0.39 5.89 -9.99
CA THR A 65 -0.79 5.65 -8.61
C THR A 65 -0.18 4.34 -8.12
N VAL A 66 0.59 4.42 -7.04
CA VAL A 66 1.18 3.26 -6.35
C VAL A 66 0.55 3.15 -4.96
N VAL A 67 -0.21 2.08 -4.73
CA VAL A 67 -0.77 1.77 -3.41
C VAL A 67 0.13 0.75 -2.73
N ALA A 68 0.73 1.12 -1.60
CA ALA A 68 1.66 0.27 -0.87
C ALA A 68 1.53 0.49 0.64
N TRP A 69 1.72 -0.55 1.45
CA TRP A 69 1.65 -0.48 2.90
C TRP A 69 2.66 -1.38 3.60
N GLY A 70 2.91 -1.09 4.86
CA GLY A 70 3.90 -1.82 5.65
C GLY A 70 5.30 -1.73 5.04
N ASN A 71 5.99 -2.86 4.93
CA ASN A 71 7.35 -2.92 4.39
C ASN A 71 7.45 -2.49 2.92
N THR A 72 6.39 -2.71 2.14
CA THR A 72 6.44 -2.43 0.69
C THR A 72 6.41 -0.94 0.36
N LEU A 73 6.06 -0.09 1.34
CA LEU A 73 6.11 1.36 1.16
C LEU A 73 7.54 1.84 0.82
N GLU A 74 8.56 1.24 1.42
CA GLU A 74 9.97 1.54 1.12
C GLU A 74 10.31 1.23 -0.35
N LEU A 75 9.84 0.09 -0.87
CA LEU A 75 10.02 -0.26 -2.28
C LEU A 75 9.34 0.74 -3.22
N ALA A 76 8.17 1.25 -2.83
CA ALA A 76 7.46 2.28 -3.60
C ALA A 76 8.26 3.59 -3.65
N PHE A 77 8.88 4.02 -2.54
CA PHE A 77 9.75 5.20 -2.52
C PHE A 77 11.00 5.02 -3.38
N GLN A 78 11.68 3.87 -3.26
CA GLN A 78 12.87 3.58 -4.07
C GLN A 78 12.54 3.56 -5.57
N ALA A 79 11.42 2.99 -5.96
CA ALA A 79 10.94 3.02 -7.34
C ALA A 79 10.65 4.46 -7.80
N ALA A 80 9.99 5.27 -6.95
CA ALA A 80 9.66 6.65 -7.28
C ALA A 80 10.90 7.53 -7.50
N GLU A 81 11.97 7.29 -6.75
CA GLU A 81 13.25 8.00 -6.96
C GLU A 81 13.87 7.64 -8.31
N GLN A 82 13.84 6.36 -8.70
CA GLN A 82 14.40 5.92 -9.99
C GLN A 82 13.57 6.41 -11.17
N PHE A 83 12.24 6.36 -11.08
CA PHE A 83 11.36 6.87 -12.14
C PHE A 83 11.38 8.38 -12.26
N ALA A 84 11.58 9.12 -11.18
CA ALA A 84 11.76 10.57 -11.22
C ALA A 84 12.97 11.00 -12.07
N GLN A 85 14.06 10.21 -12.07
CA GLN A 85 15.22 10.46 -12.94
C GLN A 85 14.89 10.27 -14.44
N GLN A 86 13.80 9.56 -14.75
CA GLN A 86 13.29 9.35 -16.11
C GLN A 86 12.14 10.30 -16.44
N GLY A 87 11.82 11.25 -15.56
CA GLY A 87 10.74 12.22 -15.74
C GLY A 87 9.34 11.68 -15.47
N VAL A 88 9.23 10.51 -14.81
CA VAL A 88 7.95 9.89 -14.44
C VAL A 88 7.67 10.16 -12.95
N SER A 89 6.48 10.70 -12.66
CA SER A 89 6.05 11.12 -11.32
C SER A 89 5.06 10.14 -10.72
N LEU A 90 5.51 9.36 -9.71
CA LEU A 90 4.66 8.41 -9.01
C LEU A 90 3.96 9.07 -7.82
N GLU A 91 2.65 8.85 -7.71
CA GLU A 91 1.87 9.14 -6.51
C GLU A 91 1.84 7.92 -5.62
N ILE A 92 2.34 8.06 -4.39
CA ILE A 92 2.39 6.96 -3.43
C ILE A 92 1.30 7.14 -2.39
N ILE A 93 0.40 6.17 -2.30
CA ILE A 93 -0.68 6.11 -1.33
C ILE A 93 -0.42 4.97 -0.36
N ASP A 94 -0.37 5.31 0.92
CA ASP A 94 -0.36 4.37 2.02
C ASP A 94 -1.78 4.30 2.62
N PRO A 95 -2.53 3.22 2.44
CA PRO A 95 -3.88 3.11 2.96
C PRO A 95 -3.95 3.10 4.48
N ARG A 96 -2.90 2.68 5.19
CA ARG A 96 -2.80 2.55 6.64
C ARG A 96 -3.85 1.60 7.25
N THR A 97 -5.04 1.54 6.66
CA THR A 97 -6.13 0.64 7.05
C THR A 97 -6.65 -0.12 5.84
N LEU A 98 -6.86 -1.42 6.01
CA LEU A 98 -7.45 -2.27 4.99
C LEU A 98 -8.96 -2.43 5.18
N VAL A 99 -9.42 -2.36 6.45
CA VAL A 99 -10.84 -2.41 6.81
C VAL A 99 -11.09 -1.38 7.92
N PRO A 100 -11.82 -0.30 7.64
CA PRO A 100 -12.29 0.16 6.34
C PRO A 100 -11.15 0.65 5.44
N PHE A 101 -11.34 0.58 4.12
CA PHE A 101 -10.37 1.08 3.14
C PHE A 101 -10.80 2.45 2.60
N ASP A 102 -9.85 3.32 2.29
CA ASP A 102 -10.10 4.65 1.73
C ASP A 102 -10.15 4.60 0.19
N TRP A 103 -11.30 4.21 -0.31
CA TRP A 103 -11.55 4.12 -1.75
C TRP A 103 -11.49 5.49 -2.43
N GLU A 104 -11.99 6.52 -1.74
CA GLU A 104 -12.05 7.89 -2.26
C GLU A 104 -10.66 8.45 -2.60
N THR A 105 -9.69 8.25 -1.70
CA THR A 105 -8.31 8.69 -1.94
C THR A 105 -7.68 7.98 -3.12
N VAL A 106 -7.86 6.66 -3.24
CA VAL A 106 -7.30 5.87 -4.36
C VAL A 106 -7.98 6.22 -5.68
N GLU A 107 -9.30 6.37 -5.69
CA GLU A 107 -10.08 6.79 -6.86
C GLU A 107 -9.68 8.19 -7.34
N GLY A 108 -9.54 9.14 -6.42
CA GLY A 108 -9.08 10.50 -6.72
C GLY A 108 -7.68 10.54 -7.31
N SER A 109 -6.77 9.71 -6.81
CA SER A 109 -5.44 9.55 -7.39
C SER A 109 -5.49 8.93 -8.78
N LEU A 110 -6.28 7.86 -8.94
CA LEU A 110 -6.44 7.18 -10.23
C LEU A 110 -7.06 8.10 -11.30
N ALA A 111 -8.01 8.97 -10.92
CA ALA A 111 -8.58 9.97 -11.82
C ALA A 111 -7.52 10.95 -12.36
N LYS A 112 -6.46 11.18 -11.59
CA LYS A 112 -5.33 12.04 -11.97
C LYS A 112 -4.30 11.31 -12.83
N THR A 113 -3.97 10.06 -12.47
CA THR A 113 -2.84 9.32 -13.05
C THR A 113 -3.23 8.32 -14.14
N GLY A 114 -4.43 7.77 -14.09
CA GLY A 114 -4.93 6.75 -15.01
C GLY A 114 -4.26 5.37 -14.88
N ARG A 115 -3.29 5.18 -13.99
CA ARG A 115 -2.48 3.96 -13.87
C ARG A 115 -2.39 3.51 -12.43
N LEU A 116 -2.52 2.21 -12.18
CA LEU A 116 -2.55 1.64 -10.84
C LEU A 116 -1.55 0.50 -10.69
N VAL A 117 -0.70 0.60 -9.67
CA VAL A 117 0.13 -0.50 -9.19
C VAL A 117 -0.15 -0.71 -7.70
N VAL A 118 -0.45 -1.93 -7.31
CA VAL A 118 -0.65 -2.32 -5.90
C VAL A 118 0.50 -3.20 -5.45
N ILE A 119 1.09 -2.89 -4.30
CA ILE A 119 2.26 -3.61 -3.75
C ILE A 119 1.96 -4.05 -2.32
N HIS A 120 2.07 -5.36 -2.04
CA HIS A 120 1.91 -5.89 -0.68
C HIS A 120 2.69 -7.20 -0.45
N GLU A 121 2.94 -7.53 0.81
CA GLU A 121 3.68 -8.74 1.21
C GLU A 121 2.81 -9.99 1.37
N ASP A 122 1.49 -9.88 1.24
CA ASP A 122 0.61 -11.04 1.31
C ASP A 122 0.65 -11.85 0.01
N ASN A 123 0.03 -13.02 0.01
CA ASN A 123 -0.09 -13.88 -1.16
C ASN A 123 -0.69 -13.12 -2.36
N ARG A 124 -0.31 -13.53 -3.56
CA ARG A 124 -0.97 -13.07 -4.77
C ARG A 124 -2.43 -13.52 -4.78
N THR A 125 -2.65 -14.82 -4.57
CA THR A 125 -4.01 -15.40 -4.55
C THR A 125 -4.72 -15.07 -3.24
N CYS A 126 -5.92 -14.50 -3.35
CA CYS A 126 -6.76 -14.06 -2.22
C CYS A 126 -6.15 -12.98 -1.33
N GLY A 127 -5.04 -12.37 -1.71
CA GLY A 127 -4.48 -11.20 -1.01
C GLY A 127 -5.30 -9.94 -1.25
N PHE A 128 -5.24 -9.01 -0.30
CA PHE A 128 -6.06 -7.79 -0.34
C PHE A 128 -5.80 -6.90 -1.57
N GLY A 129 -4.60 -6.96 -2.15
CA GLY A 129 -4.30 -6.25 -3.40
C GLY A 129 -5.19 -6.67 -4.58
N GLN A 130 -5.60 -7.95 -4.63
CA GLN A 130 -6.58 -8.40 -5.64
C GLN A 130 -7.95 -7.78 -5.40
N ALA A 131 -8.38 -7.60 -4.14
CA ALA A 131 -9.64 -6.95 -3.82
C ALA A 131 -9.63 -5.48 -4.26
N ILE A 132 -8.51 -4.77 -4.06
CA ILE A 132 -8.35 -3.39 -4.55
C ILE A 132 -8.50 -3.35 -6.08
N ILE A 133 -7.79 -4.21 -6.81
CA ILE A 133 -7.88 -4.25 -8.28
C ILE A 133 -9.28 -4.62 -8.74
N ALA A 134 -9.90 -5.63 -8.11
CA ALA A 134 -11.26 -6.03 -8.44
C ALA A 134 -12.27 -4.89 -8.27
N GLU A 135 -12.17 -4.13 -7.17
CA GLU A 135 -13.04 -2.98 -6.91
C GLU A 135 -12.82 -1.85 -7.93
N MET A 136 -11.57 -1.61 -8.35
CA MET A 136 -11.25 -0.60 -9.36
C MET A 136 -11.66 -1.02 -10.78
N THR A 137 -11.81 -2.32 -11.04
CA THR A 137 -12.12 -2.84 -12.39
C THR A 137 -13.56 -3.28 -12.58
N SER A 138 -14.31 -3.55 -11.50
CA SER A 138 -15.70 -4.02 -11.56
C SER A 138 -16.74 -2.91 -11.58
N ILE A 139 -16.37 -1.70 -11.18
CA ILE A 139 -17.26 -0.54 -11.16
C ILE A 139 -16.98 0.30 -12.42
N PRO A 140 -17.95 0.50 -13.32
CA PRO A 140 -17.74 1.17 -14.61
C PRO A 140 -17.08 2.55 -14.49
N GLU A 141 -17.48 3.34 -13.51
CA GLU A 141 -16.96 4.69 -13.27
C GLU A 141 -15.47 4.67 -12.95
N ARG A 142 -15.01 3.70 -12.16
CA ARG A 142 -13.61 3.50 -11.80
C ARG A 142 -12.82 2.85 -12.93
N PHE A 143 -13.40 1.86 -13.60
CA PHE A 143 -12.77 1.21 -14.74
C PHE A 143 -12.44 2.20 -15.86
N ASN A 144 -13.32 3.15 -16.12
CA ASN A 144 -13.11 4.18 -17.13
C ASN A 144 -11.98 5.17 -16.80
N LEU A 145 -11.46 5.18 -15.58
CA LEU A 145 -10.28 5.96 -15.21
C LEU A 145 -8.97 5.29 -15.63
N LEU A 146 -8.99 3.98 -15.90
CA LEU A 146 -7.79 3.21 -16.20
C LEU A 146 -7.34 3.41 -17.65
N LEU A 147 -6.09 3.80 -17.83
CA LEU A 147 -5.41 3.91 -19.13
C LEU A 147 -4.66 2.62 -19.50
N SER A 148 -4.39 1.77 -18.52
CA SER A 148 -3.70 0.49 -18.70
C SER A 148 -4.19 -0.54 -17.67
N PRO A 149 -3.98 -1.86 -17.91
CA PRO A 149 -4.32 -2.88 -16.92
C PRO A 149 -3.57 -2.67 -15.61
N PRO A 150 -4.27 -2.65 -14.45
CA PRO A 150 -3.62 -2.48 -13.15
C PRO A 150 -2.68 -3.64 -12.85
N GLN A 151 -1.57 -3.35 -12.17
CA GLN A 151 -0.54 -4.32 -11.84
C GLN A 151 -0.55 -4.64 -10.34
N LEU A 152 -0.28 -5.90 -10.01
CA LEU A 152 -0.13 -6.39 -8.65
C LEU A 152 1.27 -6.97 -8.43
N VAL A 153 2.00 -6.40 -7.49
CA VAL A 153 3.25 -6.97 -6.97
C VAL A 153 2.98 -7.53 -5.58
N ALA A 154 2.97 -8.83 -5.47
CA ALA A 154 2.66 -9.58 -4.26
C ALA A 154 3.71 -10.65 -4.01
N ARG A 155 3.73 -11.21 -2.82
CA ARG A 155 4.50 -12.43 -2.53
C ARG A 155 4.04 -13.58 -3.44
N TYR A 156 4.95 -14.49 -3.75
CA TYR A 156 4.57 -15.73 -4.41
C TYR A 156 3.67 -16.59 -3.52
N ASP A 157 2.82 -17.41 -4.13
CA ASP A 157 1.88 -18.29 -3.43
C ASP A 157 2.58 -19.53 -2.88
N VAL A 158 3.56 -19.30 -2.00
CA VAL A 158 4.35 -20.34 -1.32
C VAL A 158 4.48 -19.99 0.16
N HIS A 159 4.78 -20.97 0.99
CA HIS A 159 5.14 -20.68 2.39
C HIS A 159 6.40 -19.83 2.44
N ILE A 160 6.44 -18.89 3.40
CA ILE A 160 7.65 -18.09 3.64
C ILE A 160 8.72 -19.02 4.21
N PRO A 161 9.86 -19.19 3.51
CA PRO A 161 10.96 -20.00 4.00
C PRO A 161 11.59 -19.39 5.26
N PHE A 162 12.19 -20.24 6.09
CA PHE A 162 12.89 -19.79 7.30
C PHE A 162 14.30 -19.22 7.02
N CYS A 163 14.92 -19.62 5.91
CA CYS A 163 16.24 -19.12 5.48
C CYS A 163 16.09 -17.72 4.86
N PRO A 164 16.84 -16.70 5.31
CA PRO A 164 16.71 -15.33 4.83
C PRO A 164 16.82 -15.17 3.32
N GLU A 165 17.75 -15.87 2.67
CA GLU A 165 17.94 -15.81 1.22
C GLU A 165 16.71 -16.29 0.46
N LEU A 166 16.05 -17.33 0.95
CA LEU A 166 14.83 -17.87 0.35
C LEU A 166 13.61 -17.03 0.73
N GLU A 167 13.58 -16.46 1.93
CA GLU A 167 12.52 -15.52 2.35
C GLU A 167 12.48 -14.32 1.42
N TYR A 168 13.63 -13.66 1.20
CA TYR A 168 13.70 -12.52 0.27
C TYR A 168 13.41 -12.89 -1.17
N ALA A 169 13.73 -14.11 -1.60
CA ALA A 169 13.41 -14.55 -2.95
C ALA A 169 11.91 -14.68 -3.24
N VAL A 170 11.07 -14.86 -2.22
CA VAL A 170 9.61 -15.00 -2.40
C VAL A 170 8.84 -13.70 -2.14
N LEU A 171 9.43 -12.74 -1.44
CA LEU A 171 8.82 -11.44 -1.16
C LEU A 171 8.86 -10.52 -2.39
N PRO A 172 8.04 -9.46 -2.41
CA PRO A 172 8.21 -8.36 -3.37
C PRO A 172 9.62 -7.77 -3.30
N ASP A 173 10.19 -7.46 -4.46
CA ASP A 173 11.46 -6.78 -4.60
C ASP A 173 11.37 -5.57 -5.53
N LEU A 174 12.37 -4.70 -5.49
CA LEU A 174 12.41 -3.47 -6.28
C LEU A 174 12.34 -3.75 -7.79
N ALA A 175 12.99 -4.81 -8.29
CA ALA A 175 12.99 -5.13 -9.72
C ALA A 175 11.58 -5.51 -10.21
N ARG A 176 10.81 -6.24 -9.40
CA ARG A 176 9.41 -6.58 -9.69
C ARG A 176 8.53 -5.33 -9.67
N VAL A 177 8.74 -4.43 -8.71
CA VAL A 177 8.00 -3.15 -8.62
C VAL A 177 8.30 -2.28 -9.84
N MET A 178 9.58 -2.09 -10.19
CA MET A 178 9.99 -1.32 -11.37
C MET A 178 9.35 -1.86 -12.66
N ARG A 179 9.37 -3.17 -12.84
CA ARG A 179 8.76 -3.84 -14.01
C ARG A 179 7.24 -3.63 -14.05
N ALA A 180 6.55 -3.75 -12.92
CA ALA A 180 5.11 -3.54 -12.85
C ALA A 180 4.74 -2.09 -13.21
N ILE A 181 5.49 -1.11 -12.71
CA ILE A 181 5.29 0.30 -13.06
C ILE A 181 5.55 0.52 -14.56
N GLN A 182 6.66 0.00 -15.09
CA GLN A 182 7.00 0.12 -16.51
C GLN A 182 5.88 -0.44 -17.41
N THR A 183 5.31 -1.60 -17.04
CA THR A 183 4.20 -2.22 -17.79
C THR A 183 2.95 -1.33 -17.84
N THR A 184 2.72 -0.48 -16.84
CA THR A 184 1.57 0.45 -16.87
C THR A 184 1.82 1.67 -17.74
N LEU A 185 3.07 1.96 -18.10
CA LEU A 185 3.48 3.11 -18.92
C LEU A 185 3.52 2.79 -20.43
N GLU A 186 3.60 1.50 -20.78
CA GLU A 186 3.56 0.98 -22.15
C GLU A 186 2.12 0.95 -22.70
#